data_30562faf5ce88abb8f88995a46b173ff
#
_entry.id   30562faf5ce88abb8f88995a46b173ff
#
_cell.length_a   1.000
_cell.length_b   1.000
_cell.length_c   1.000
_cell.angle_alpha   90.00
_cell.angle_beta   90.00
_cell.angle_gamma   90.00
#
_symmetry.space_group_name_H-M   'P 1'
#
loop_
_entity.id
_entity.type
_entity.pdbx_description
1 polymer ?
#
loop_
_entity_poly.entity_id
_entity_poly.type
_entity_poly.pdbx_seq_one_letter_code
_entity_poly.pdbx_strand_id
1 'polypeptide(L)'
;MSIYLDAGTTYSKIISQDKIFDEKFCLKNFDGKNYYILPSKIIKEQDIIPTRSCGHMADASENEIIALANGAKKLDIDSDATVLDLGSRDAKWIKFKNNKFHDMDWNTSCASSTGATVEMLLKFYDVNPKDLIFNPEKFVVTCGIFGMEKIMDSISNGSKPSEAISKFVHGIAYNAWNFSKRPQQIYLSGGFCENKCFVDSLSQYTKVVPLGRFVLCEGLI
;
A
#
# COMPACT_ATOMS: atom_id res chain seq x y z
N MET A 1 -2.93 4.26 -27.87
CA MET A 1 -2.78 4.75 -26.48
C MET A 1 -3.16 3.65 -25.53
N SER A 2 -2.24 3.15 -24.71
CA SER A 2 -2.52 2.10 -23.75
C SER A 2 -2.43 2.68 -22.34
N ILE A 3 -3.50 2.54 -21.55
CA ILE A 3 -3.63 3.04 -20.18
C ILE A 3 -3.95 1.87 -19.26
N TYR A 4 -3.11 1.63 -18.27
CA TYR A 4 -3.27 0.61 -17.24
C TYR A 4 -3.49 1.28 -15.90
N LEU A 5 -4.69 1.10 -15.32
CA LEU A 5 -5.15 1.86 -14.16
C LEU A 5 -5.39 0.94 -12.96
N ASP A 6 -4.69 1.21 -11.86
CA ASP A 6 -5.08 0.79 -10.51
C ASP A 6 -5.85 1.92 -9.84
N ALA A 7 -7.17 1.78 -9.76
CA ALA A 7 -8.08 2.76 -9.19
C ALA A 7 -8.15 2.61 -7.66
N GLY A 8 -7.15 3.10 -6.96
CA GLY A 8 -7.14 3.08 -5.49
C GLY A 8 -8.17 4.04 -4.89
N THR A 9 -8.44 3.90 -3.58
CA THR A 9 -9.41 4.75 -2.87
C THR A 9 -8.93 6.21 -2.74
N THR A 10 -7.67 6.42 -2.35
CA THR A 10 -7.10 7.76 -2.14
C THR A 10 -6.26 8.21 -3.33
N TYR A 11 -5.39 7.34 -3.81
CA TYR A 11 -4.53 7.57 -4.97
C TYR A 11 -4.71 6.48 -6.00
N SER A 12 -4.84 6.88 -7.24
CA SER A 12 -4.80 5.98 -8.39
C SER A 12 -3.40 5.97 -8.98
N LYS A 13 -2.98 4.83 -9.51
CA LYS A 13 -1.71 4.64 -10.20
C LYS A 13 -2.02 4.30 -11.65
N ILE A 14 -1.23 4.87 -12.54
CA ILE A 14 -1.40 4.68 -13.99
C ILE A 14 -0.05 4.42 -14.62
N ILE A 15 -0.02 3.45 -15.53
CA ILE A 15 1.08 3.27 -16.48
C ILE A 15 0.53 3.55 -17.87
N SER A 16 1.21 4.42 -18.62
CA SER A 16 0.86 4.74 -20.01
C SER A 16 2.10 4.93 -20.88
N GLN A 17 2.02 4.54 -22.15
CA GLN A 17 3.06 4.85 -23.14
C GLN A 17 3.05 6.34 -23.51
N ASP A 18 1.89 6.96 -23.52
CA ASP A 18 1.73 8.37 -23.87
C ASP A 18 1.77 9.27 -22.63
N LYS A 19 2.16 10.54 -22.83
CA LYS A 19 2.04 11.56 -21.79
C LYS A 19 0.56 12.01 -21.72
N ILE A 20 -0.12 11.58 -20.64
CA ILE A 20 -1.57 11.84 -20.48
C ILE A 20 -1.89 12.81 -19.34
N PHE A 21 -0.91 13.12 -18.47
CA PHE A 21 -1.04 14.05 -17.37
C PHE A 21 0.16 14.97 -17.27
N ASP A 22 0.00 16.06 -16.49
CA ASP A 22 1.08 16.98 -16.14
C ASP A 22 2.27 16.23 -15.53
N GLU A 23 3.47 16.73 -15.79
CA GLU A 23 4.72 16.17 -15.27
C GLU A 23 4.77 16.10 -13.74
N LYS A 24 4.06 17.00 -13.03
CA LYS A 24 3.96 16.96 -11.57
C LYS A 24 3.36 15.67 -11.00
N PHE A 25 2.59 14.93 -11.78
CA PHE A 25 2.01 13.64 -11.41
C PHE A 25 2.83 12.45 -11.90
N CYS A 26 3.81 12.70 -12.79
CA CYS A 26 4.68 11.66 -13.30
C CYS A 26 5.79 11.36 -12.28
N LEU A 27 5.74 10.17 -11.67
CA LEU A 27 6.76 9.75 -10.71
C LEU A 27 8.06 9.36 -11.41
N LYS A 28 7.96 8.67 -12.52
CA LYS A 28 9.11 8.23 -13.33
C LYS A 28 8.70 7.96 -14.79
N ASN A 29 9.70 8.03 -15.65
CA ASN A 29 9.65 7.44 -16.99
C ASN A 29 10.63 6.27 -17.02
N PHE A 30 10.17 5.10 -17.45
CA PHE A 30 10.99 3.91 -17.50
C PHE A 30 10.54 3.00 -18.66
N ASP A 31 11.46 2.55 -19.48
CA ASP A 31 11.22 1.68 -20.62
C ASP A 31 10.12 2.21 -21.56
N GLY A 32 10.18 3.51 -21.88
CA GLY A 32 9.19 4.17 -22.74
C GLY A 32 7.79 4.31 -22.14
N LYS A 33 7.61 4.04 -20.85
CA LYS A 33 6.33 4.17 -20.13
C LYS A 33 6.41 5.26 -19.08
N ASN A 34 5.31 5.97 -18.91
CA ASN A 34 5.14 6.99 -17.88
C ASN A 34 4.34 6.41 -16.71
N TYR A 35 4.82 6.61 -15.50
CA TYR A 35 4.24 6.11 -14.26
C TYR A 35 3.68 7.28 -13.46
N TYR A 36 2.35 7.32 -13.32
CA TYR A 36 1.65 8.41 -12.67
C TYR A 36 1.03 7.98 -11.34
N ILE A 37 1.07 8.88 -10.35
CA ILE A 37 0.28 8.78 -9.13
C ILE A 37 -0.57 10.05 -9.02
N LEU A 38 -1.88 9.88 -8.95
CA LEU A 38 -2.83 10.98 -8.87
C LEU A 38 -3.81 10.76 -7.72
N PRO A 39 -4.27 11.84 -7.07
CA PRO A 39 -5.47 11.75 -6.24
C PRO A 39 -6.61 11.14 -7.03
N SER A 40 -7.27 10.12 -6.48
CA SER A 40 -8.34 9.39 -7.20
C SER A 40 -9.53 10.26 -7.60
N LYS A 41 -9.70 11.41 -6.91
CA LYS A 41 -10.69 12.43 -7.31
C LYS A 41 -10.44 12.95 -8.74
N ILE A 42 -9.18 13.19 -9.12
CA ILE A 42 -8.82 13.69 -10.46
C ILE A 42 -9.22 12.67 -11.53
N ILE A 43 -9.03 11.38 -11.27
CA ILE A 43 -9.40 10.32 -12.22
C ILE A 43 -10.92 10.29 -12.47
N LYS A 44 -11.72 10.54 -11.40
CA LYS A 44 -13.17 10.60 -11.52
C LYS A 44 -13.70 11.82 -12.24
N GLU A 45 -12.95 12.93 -12.23
CA GLU A 45 -13.28 14.19 -12.89
C GLU A 45 -12.87 14.21 -14.38
N GLN A 46 -11.99 13.31 -14.78
CA GLN A 46 -11.52 13.17 -16.15
C GLN A 46 -12.07 11.86 -16.71
N ASP A 47 -12.77 11.91 -17.85
CA ASP A 47 -13.32 10.73 -18.54
C ASP A 47 -12.21 9.87 -19.15
N ILE A 48 -11.37 9.28 -18.27
CA ILE A 48 -10.27 8.41 -18.68
C ILE A 48 -10.82 7.02 -18.93
N ILE A 49 -10.68 6.56 -20.17
CA ILE A 49 -11.03 5.18 -20.55
C ILE A 49 -9.74 4.33 -20.50
N PRO A 50 -9.56 3.51 -19.47
CA PRO A 50 -8.39 2.64 -19.40
C PRO A 50 -8.49 1.48 -20.38
N THR A 51 -7.36 1.03 -20.90
CA THR A 51 -7.26 -0.20 -21.70
C THR A 51 -7.54 -1.40 -20.81
N ARG A 52 -6.98 -1.41 -19.59
CA ARG A 52 -7.28 -2.36 -18.52
C ARG A 52 -7.23 -1.65 -17.17
N SER A 53 -8.04 -2.10 -16.23
CA SER A 53 -8.14 -1.51 -14.90
C SER A 53 -8.41 -2.55 -13.82
N CYS A 54 -8.00 -2.24 -12.60
CA CYS A 54 -8.42 -2.92 -11.37
C CYS A 54 -8.75 -1.88 -10.29
N GLY A 55 -9.23 -2.32 -9.15
CA GLY A 55 -9.51 -1.46 -8.00
C GLY A 55 -10.96 -0.99 -7.93
N HIS A 56 -11.16 0.17 -7.29
CA HIS A 56 -12.50 0.69 -6.97
C HIS A 56 -13.14 1.45 -8.16
N MET A 57 -13.31 0.75 -9.27
CA MET A 57 -14.11 1.21 -10.41
C MET A 57 -15.26 0.24 -10.65
N ALA A 58 -16.44 0.78 -11.04
CA ALA A 58 -17.61 -0.04 -11.35
C ALA A 58 -17.36 -1.04 -12.49
N ASP A 59 -16.53 -0.61 -13.46
CA ASP A 59 -16.23 -1.38 -14.68
C ASP A 59 -14.76 -1.85 -14.72
N ALA A 60 -14.18 -2.21 -13.56
CA ALA A 60 -12.82 -2.74 -13.51
C ALA A 60 -12.73 -4.02 -14.36
N SER A 61 -11.79 -4.05 -15.30
CA SER A 61 -11.61 -5.16 -16.24
C SER A 61 -10.93 -6.37 -15.62
N GLU A 62 -10.31 -6.21 -14.44
CA GLU A 62 -9.54 -7.25 -13.78
C GLU A 62 -9.71 -7.20 -12.25
N ASN A 63 -9.65 -8.37 -11.61
CA ASN A 63 -9.62 -8.47 -10.16
C ASN A 63 -8.25 -8.07 -9.61
N GLU A 64 -8.22 -7.34 -8.50
CA GLU A 64 -6.97 -6.87 -7.87
C GLU A 64 -6.01 -7.99 -7.46
N ILE A 65 -6.53 -9.15 -7.02
CA ILE A 65 -5.70 -10.31 -6.67
C ILE A 65 -5.00 -10.87 -7.91
N ILE A 66 -5.73 -10.93 -9.04
CA ILE A 66 -5.16 -11.40 -10.31
C ILE A 66 -4.12 -10.39 -10.80
N ALA A 67 -4.42 -9.09 -10.75
CA ALA A 67 -3.48 -8.04 -11.12
C ALA A 67 -2.22 -8.09 -10.24
N LEU A 68 -2.38 -8.23 -8.91
CA LEU A 68 -1.26 -8.37 -7.98
C LEU A 68 -0.39 -9.60 -8.30
N ALA A 69 -1.04 -10.75 -8.55
CA ALA A 69 -0.32 -12.00 -8.87
C ALA A 69 0.46 -11.90 -10.19
N ASN A 70 -0.16 -11.33 -11.22
CA ASN A 70 0.47 -11.15 -12.53
C ASN A 70 1.62 -10.14 -12.45
N GLY A 71 1.43 -9.03 -11.72
CA GLY A 71 2.46 -8.02 -11.53
C GLY A 71 3.66 -8.55 -10.74
N ALA A 72 3.41 -9.27 -9.66
CA ALA A 72 4.46 -9.86 -8.84
C ALA A 72 5.32 -10.87 -9.63
N LYS A 73 4.72 -11.68 -10.51
CA LYS A 73 5.44 -12.63 -11.37
C LYS A 73 6.39 -11.97 -12.38
N LYS A 74 6.19 -10.70 -12.70
CA LYS A 74 7.08 -9.94 -13.61
C LYS A 74 8.28 -9.37 -12.88
N LEU A 75 8.28 -9.42 -11.56
CA LEU A 75 9.35 -8.94 -10.71
C LEU A 75 10.22 -10.11 -10.25
N ASP A 76 11.44 -9.79 -9.84
CA ASP A 76 12.39 -10.80 -9.33
C ASP A 76 11.99 -11.19 -7.89
N ILE A 77 11.05 -12.15 -7.78
CA ILE A 77 10.61 -12.73 -6.52
C ILE A 77 10.95 -14.22 -6.47
N ASP A 78 11.11 -14.74 -5.26
CA ASP A 78 11.40 -16.17 -5.05
C ASP A 78 10.25 -17.05 -5.56
N SER A 79 10.57 -18.30 -5.92
CA SER A 79 9.57 -19.29 -6.34
C SER A 79 8.50 -19.57 -5.26
N ASP A 80 8.90 -19.46 -3.99
CA ASP A 80 8.04 -19.58 -2.82
C ASP A 80 7.98 -18.21 -2.13
N ALA A 81 7.08 -17.35 -2.59
CA ALA A 81 6.98 -15.96 -2.18
C ALA A 81 5.64 -15.65 -1.51
N THR A 82 5.69 -14.77 -0.50
CA THR A 82 4.50 -14.11 0.02
C THR A 82 4.56 -12.64 -0.38
N VAL A 83 3.57 -12.18 -1.15
CA VAL A 83 3.41 -10.79 -1.56
C VAL A 83 2.29 -10.18 -0.76
N LEU A 84 2.57 -9.10 -0.03
CA LEU A 84 1.60 -8.33 0.73
C LEU A 84 1.40 -6.99 0.03
N ASP A 85 0.17 -6.68 -0.35
CA ASP A 85 -0.23 -5.35 -0.79
C ASP A 85 -1.00 -4.67 0.32
N LEU A 86 -0.49 -3.53 0.76
CA LEU A 86 -1.13 -2.73 1.80
C LEU A 86 -1.49 -1.36 1.24
N GLY A 87 -2.78 -1.19 1.04
CA GLY A 87 -3.36 0.00 0.44
C GLY A 87 -3.79 1.04 1.47
N SER A 88 -4.56 2.00 0.97
CA SER A 88 -5.20 3.04 1.76
C SER A 88 -6.37 2.50 2.59
N ARG A 89 -7.08 1.48 2.09
CA ARG A 89 -8.34 1.00 2.65
C ARG A 89 -8.33 -0.47 3.05
N ASP A 90 -7.54 -1.28 2.38
CA ASP A 90 -7.52 -2.72 2.56
C ASP A 90 -6.09 -3.28 2.59
N ALA A 91 -6.00 -4.53 3.01
CA ALA A 91 -4.80 -5.33 2.96
C ALA A 91 -5.11 -6.64 2.24
N LYS A 92 -4.25 -7.04 1.33
CA LYS A 92 -4.35 -8.32 0.64
C LYS A 92 -2.98 -8.97 0.54
N TRP A 93 -2.94 -10.29 0.65
CA TRP A 93 -1.72 -11.03 0.39
C TRP A 93 -1.99 -12.21 -0.52
N ILE A 94 -0.97 -12.56 -1.28
CA ILE A 94 -0.93 -13.75 -2.12
C ILE A 94 0.31 -14.55 -1.80
N LYS A 95 0.23 -15.85 -1.95
CA LYS A 95 1.34 -16.77 -1.76
C LYS A 95 1.58 -17.58 -3.02
N PHE A 96 2.83 -17.62 -3.43
CA PHE A 96 3.31 -18.54 -4.46
C PHE A 96 4.00 -19.74 -3.81
N LYS A 97 3.90 -20.89 -4.48
CA LYS A 97 4.66 -22.10 -4.21
C LYS A 97 5.10 -22.72 -5.53
N ASN A 98 6.38 -22.92 -5.71
CA ASN A 98 6.97 -23.37 -6.98
C ASN A 98 6.49 -22.49 -8.17
N ASN A 99 6.53 -21.18 -8.03
CA ASN A 99 6.06 -20.18 -9.00
C ASN A 99 4.57 -20.26 -9.37
N LYS A 100 3.77 -21.07 -8.65
CA LYS A 100 2.32 -21.18 -8.85
C LYS A 100 1.59 -20.46 -7.75
N PHE A 101 0.51 -19.76 -8.10
CA PHE A 101 -0.42 -19.22 -7.13
C PHE A 101 -0.93 -20.37 -6.23
N HIS A 102 -0.83 -20.17 -4.91
CA HIS A 102 -1.12 -21.22 -3.94
C HIS A 102 -2.24 -20.82 -2.96
N ASP A 103 -2.18 -19.60 -2.43
CA ASP A 103 -3.11 -19.15 -1.38
C ASP A 103 -3.23 -17.61 -1.40
N MET A 104 -4.29 -17.09 -0.80
CA MET A 104 -4.52 -15.65 -0.68
C MET A 104 -5.50 -15.35 0.46
N ASP A 105 -5.46 -14.12 0.91
CA ASP A 105 -6.50 -13.55 1.74
C ASP A 105 -6.64 -12.05 1.44
N TRP A 106 -7.85 -11.52 1.61
CA TRP A 106 -8.17 -10.13 1.35
C TRP A 106 -9.05 -9.57 2.46
N ASN A 107 -8.47 -8.71 3.30
CA ASN A 107 -9.21 -8.05 4.37
C ASN A 107 -9.76 -6.70 3.89
N THR A 108 -11.04 -6.66 3.67
CA THR A 108 -11.80 -5.44 3.32
C THR A 108 -12.62 -4.90 4.49
N SER A 109 -12.61 -5.60 5.63
CA SER A 109 -13.56 -5.35 6.71
C SER A 109 -13.29 -4.11 7.54
N CYS A 110 -12.04 -3.61 7.58
CA CYS A 110 -11.69 -2.47 8.39
C CYS A 110 -10.55 -1.64 7.80
N ALA A 111 -10.91 -0.49 7.23
CA ALA A 111 -9.96 0.48 6.72
C ALA A 111 -9.23 1.29 7.81
N SER A 112 -9.55 1.11 9.07
CA SER A 112 -9.04 1.95 10.16
C SER A 112 -7.62 1.59 10.62
N SER A 113 -7.06 0.48 10.14
CA SER A 113 -5.67 0.06 10.39
C SER A 113 -4.84 0.05 9.11
N THR A 114 -5.09 0.98 8.20
CA THR A 114 -4.50 1.05 6.87
C THR A 114 -3.94 2.45 6.57
N GLY A 115 -3.48 2.66 5.36
CA GLY A 115 -2.86 3.90 4.93
C GLY A 115 -3.72 5.14 5.08
N ALA A 116 -5.05 5.05 4.89
CA ALA A 116 -5.95 6.19 5.04
C ALA A 116 -5.95 6.76 6.45
N THR A 117 -5.94 5.90 7.47
CA THR A 117 -5.89 6.34 8.86
C THR A 117 -4.56 7.02 9.19
N VAL A 118 -3.45 6.45 8.75
CA VAL A 118 -2.13 7.08 8.94
C VAL A 118 -2.10 8.46 8.26
N GLU A 119 -2.58 8.55 7.03
CA GLU A 119 -2.63 9.80 6.27
C GLU A 119 -3.53 10.86 6.94
N MET A 120 -4.68 10.45 7.48
CA MET A 120 -5.57 11.33 8.24
C MET A 120 -4.91 11.84 9.52
N LEU A 121 -4.23 10.96 10.26
CA LEU A 121 -3.51 11.34 11.50
C LEU A 121 -2.36 12.30 11.22
N LEU A 122 -1.59 12.06 10.16
CA LEU A 122 -0.51 12.97 9.75
C LEU A 122 -1.04 14.36 9.43
N LYS A 123 -2.15 14.46 8.70
CA LYS A 123 -2.81 15.74 8.40
C LYS A 123 -3.40 16.41 9.63
N PHE A 124 -4.05 15.64 10.51
CA PHE A 124 -4.71 16.18 11.70
C PHE A 124 -3.71 16.78 12.69
N TYR A 125 -2.56 16.13 12.88
CA TYR A 125 -1.52 16.58 13.80
C TYR A 125 -0.41 17.41 13.13
N ASP A 126 -0.55 17.74 11.84
CA ASP A 126 0.45 18.46 11.04
C ASP A 126 1.86 17.83 11.14
N VAL A 127 1.92 16.50 11.02
CA VAL A 127 3.17 15.74 11.08
C VAL A 127 3.65 15.43 9.67
N ASN A 128 4.92 15.75 9.38
CA ASN A 128 5.51 15.35 8.12
C ASN A 128 5.73 13.83 8.10
N PRO A 129 5.35 13.10 7.04
CA PRO A 129 5.60 11.67 6.92
C PRO A 129 7.05 11.25 7.14
N LYS A 130 8.02 12.13 6.84
CA LYS A 130 9.45 11.90 7.04
C LYS A 130 9.88 11.93 8.50
N ASP A 131 9.06 12.51 9.38
CA ASP A 131 9.33 12.59 10.82
C ASP A 131 8.91 11.30 11.54
N LEU A 132 8.23 10.39 10.85
CA LEU A 132 7.94 9.06 11.38
C LEU A 132 9.20 8.21 11.33
N ILE A 133 9.69 7.86 12.50
CA ILE A 133 10.84 6.95 12.70
C ILE A 133 10.36 5.70 13.41
N PHE A 134 11.00 4.57 13.12
CA PHE A 134 10.74 3.33 13.84
C PHE A 134 10.83 3.55 15.36
N ASN A 135 9.81 3.07 16.08
CA ASN A 135 9.79 3.03 17.53
C ASN A 135 9.70 1.56 17.98
N PRO A 136 10.56 1.10 18.91
CA PRO A 136 10.54 -0.28 19.39
C PRO A 136 9.24 -0.63 20.14
N GLU A 137 8.59 0.35 20.73
CA GLU A 137 7.25 0.18 21.32
C GLU A 137 6.18 0.22 20.22
N LYS A 138 5.12 -0.54 20.41
CA LYS A 138 3.96 -0.51 19.53
C LYS A 138 2.67 -0.43 20.30
N PHE A 139 1.67 0.22 19.70
CA PHE A 139 0.31 0.08 20.20
C PHE A 139 -0.30 -1.24 19.72
N VAL A 140 -1.06 -1.89 20.60
CA VAL A 140 -1.90 -3.02 20.18
C VAL A 140 -3.09 -2.44 19.43
N VAL A 141 -3.09 -2.63 18.11
CA VAL A 141 -4.13 -2.11 17.21
C VAL A 141 -5.10 -3.27 16.90
N THR A 142 -6.14 -3.41 17.70
CA THR A 142 -7.24 -4.37 17.43
C THR A 142 -8.28 -3.76 16.50
N CYS A 143 -8.47 -2.46 16.59
CA CYS A 143 -9.33 -1.63 15.75
C CYS A 143 -8.66 -0.27 15.59
N GLY A 144 -8.74 0.34 14.41
CA GLY A 144 -8.13 1.65 14.18
C GLY A 144 -8.74 2.77 15.03
N ILE A 145 -10.04 2.67 15.40
CA ILE A 145 -10.68 3.63 16.32
C ILE A 145 -10.00 3.58 17.68
N PHE A 146 -9.84 2.40 18.27
CA PHE A 146 -9.11 2.24 19.53
C PHE A 146 -7.62 2.58 19.40
N GLY A 147 -7.06 2.43 18.21
CA GLY A 147 -5.70 2.87 17.91
C GLY A 147 -5.57 4.39 17.96
N MET A 148 -6.56 5.13 17.45
CA MET A 148 -6.60 6.60 17.54
C MET A 148 -6.73 7.08 18.99
N GLU A 149 -7.56 6.43 19.81
CA GLU A 149 -7.68 6.71 21.23
C GLU A 149 -6.32 6.62 21.94
N LYS A 150 -5.57 5.54 21.69
CA LYS A 150 -4.20 5.37 22.23
C LYS A 150 -3.22 6.45 21.79
N ILE A 151 -3.35 6.94 20.55
CA ILE A 151 -2.55 8.07 20.07
C ILE A 151 -2.89 9.33 20.85
N MET A 152 -4.18 9.64 21.00
CA MET A 152 -4.65 10.82 21.75
C MET A 152 -4.19 10.77 23.21
N ASP A 153 -4.34 9.62 23.86
CA ASP A 153 -3.88 9.41 25.24
C ASP A 153 -2.37 9.61 25.37
N SER A 154 -1.59 9.04 24.45
CA SER A 154 -0.14 9.19 24.45
C SER A 154 0.29 10.65 24.32
N ILE A 155 -0.37 11.41 23.41
CA ILE A 155 -0.10 12.84 23.21
C ILE A 155 -0.51 13.65 24.45
N SER A 156 -1.67 13.36 25.03
CA SER A 156 -2.14 14.01 26.25
C SER A 156 -1.21 13.78 27.45
N ASN A 157 -0.49 12.63 27.44
CA ASN A 157 0.53 12.30 28.42
C ASN A 157 1.94 12.83 28.04
N GLY A 158 2.06 13.69 27.04
CA GLY A 158 3.28 14.43 26.71
C GLY A 158 4.14 13.81 25.59
N SER A 159 3.69 12.75 24.94
CA SER A 159 4.40 12.22 23.74
C SER A 159 4.27 13.19 22.57
N LYS A 160 5.28 13.25 21.70
CA LYS A 160 5.17 13.96 20.42
C LYS A 160 4.18 13.23 19.51
N PRO A 161 3.37 13.96 18.71
CA PRO A 161 2.46 13.33 17.75
C PRO A 161 3.15 12.35 16.79
N SER A 162 4.34 12.69 16.26
CA SER A 162 5.12 11.80 15.39
C SER A 162 5.50 10.50 16.10
N GLU A 163 5.86 10.54 17.38
CA GLU A 163 6.19 9.36 18.17
C GLU A 163 4.96 8.46 18.38
N ALA A 164 3.83 9.03 18.79
CA ALA A 164 2.59 8.29 19.00
C ALA A 164 2.09 7.62 17.69
N ILE A 165 2.17 8.36 16.55
CA ILE A 165 1.82 7.82 15.24
C ILE A 165 2.81 6.70 14.84
N SER A 166 4.11 6.84 15.14
CA SER A 166 5.11 5.78 14.86
C SER A 166 4.80 4.49 15.62
N LYS A 167 4.40 4.56 16.89
CA LYS A 167 3.96 3.39 17.68
C LYS A 167 2.70 2.74 17.07
N PHE A 168 1.80 3.53 16.52
CA PHE A 168 0.61 3.04 15.81
C PHE A 168 0.98 2.36 14.49
N VAL A 169 1.87 2.96 13.69
CA VAL A 169 2.40 2.37 12.44
C VAL A 169 3.10 1.04 12.72
N HIS A 170 3.85 0.94 13.82
CA HIS A 170 4.45 -0.33 14.25
C HIS A 170 3.38 -1.38 14.58
N GLY A 171 2.28 -0.98 15.23
CA GLY A 171 1.14 -1.87 15.46
C GLY A 171 0.48 -2.38 14.16
N ILE A 172 0.34 -1.49 13.15
CA ILE A 172 -0.14 -1.89 11.81
C ILE A 172 0.82 -2.90 11.17
N ALA A 173 2.13 -2.68 11.24
CA ALA A 173 3.14 -3.58 10.69
C ALA A 173 3.07 -4.98 11.33
N TYR A 174 2.90 -5.05 12.65
CA TYR A 174 2.70 -6.30 13.36
C TYR A 174 1.43 -7.04 12.90
N ASN A 175 0.32 -6.30 12.73
CA ASN A 175 -0.93 -6.87 12.25
C ASN A 175 -0.82 -7.37 10.80
N ALA A 176 -0.13 -6.64 9.94
CA ALA A 176 0.13 -7.01 8.55
C ALA A 176 0.94 -8.31 8.46
N TRP A 177 1.96 -8.47 9.30
CA TRP A 177 2.73 -9.71 9.41
C TRP A 177 1.88 -10.90 9.90
N ASN A 178 1.03 -10.69 10.92
CA ASN A 178 0.11 -11.73 11.39
C ASN A 178 -0.92 -12.12 10.34
N PHE A 179 -1.51 -11.13 9.66
CA PHE A 179 -2.49 -11.33 8.60
C PHE A 179 -1.90 -12.15 7.44
N SER A 180 -0.64 -11.90 7.07
CA SER A 180 0.06 -12.65 6.02
C SER A 180 0.58 -14.03 6.47
N LYS A 181 0.12 -14.55 7.60
CA LYS A 181 0.47 -15.87 8.17
C LYS A 181 1.94 -15.97 8.61
N ARG A 182 2.53 -14.85 9.07
CA ARG A 182 3.87 -14.78 9.65
C ARG A 182 4.99 -15.39 8.78
N PRO A 183 5.11 -15.00 7.52
CA PRO A 183 6.15 -15.53 6.65
C PRO A 183 7.52 -15.03 7.09
N GLN A 184 8.58 -15.75 6.68
CA GLN A 184 9.96 -15.34 6.93
C GLN A 184 10.42 -14.21 6.01
N GLN A 185 9.75 -14.02 4.86
CA GLN A 185 10.00 -12.93 3.93
C GLN A 185 8.68 -12.44 3.33
N ILE A 186 8.56 -11.12 3.21
CA ILE A 186 7.45 -10.43 2.57
C ILE A 186 7.97 -9.58 1.44
N TYR A 187 7.40 -9.75 0.26
CA TYR A 187 7.48 -8.82 -0.85
C TYR A 187 6.35 -7.80 -0.69
N LEU A 188 6.71 -6.56 -0.36
CA LEU A 188 5.76 -5.51 -0.01
C LEU A 188 5.37 -4.69 -1.24
N SER A 189 4.07 -4.60 -1.54
CA SER A 189 3.45 -3.75 -2.55
C SER A 189 2.62 -2.65 -1.90
N GLY A 190 2.31 -1.60 -2.67
CA GLY A 190 1.42 -0.53 -2.25
C GLY A 190 2.11 0.67 -1.63
N GLY A 191 1.30 1.60 -1.09
CA GLY A 191 1.78 2.89 -0.59
C GLY A 191 2.76 2.80 0.59
N PHE A 192 2.65 1.77 1.40
CA PHE A 192 3.54 1.56 2.55
C PHE A 192 4.97 1.19 2.18
N CYS A 193 5.26 0.82 0.92
CA CYS A 193 6.63 0.63 0.44
C CYS A 193 7.54 1.86 0.68
N GLU A 194 6.96 3.05 0.66
CA GLU A 194 7.70 4.31 0.81
C GLU A 194 7.65 4.86 2.24
N ASN A 195 6.89 4.24 3.12
CA ASN A 195 6.85 4.61 4.54
C ASN A 195 7.97 3.89 5.29
N LYS A 196 9.10 4.60 5.47
CA LYS A 196 10.28 4.02 6.13
C LYS A 196 9.96 3.48 7.52
N CYS A 197 9.16 4.20 8.32
CA CYS A 197 8.76 3.76 9.65
C CYS A 197 8.02 2.41 9.60
N PHE A 198 7.12 2.23 8.62
CA PHE A 198 6.41 0.96 8.44
C PHE A 198 7.36 -0.17 8.00
N VAL A 199 8.21 0.09 7.00
CA VAL A 199 9.17 -0.92 6.50
C VAL A 199 10.12 -1.36 7.61
N ASP A 200 10.68 -0.41 8.37
CA ASP A 200 11.57 -0.70 9.51
C ASP A 200 10.84 -1.47 10.62
N SER A 201 9.57 -1.11 10.89
CA SER A 201 8.73 -1.81 11.87
C SER A 201 8.40 -3.25 11.44
N LEU A 202 8.05 -3.46 10.17
CA LEU A 202 7.75 -4.77 9.63
C LEU A 202 9.02 -5.66 9.61
N SER A 203 10.17 -5.04 9.38
CA SER A 203 11.48 -5.70 9.35
C SER A 203 11.91 -6.26 10.72
N GLN A 204 11.24 -5.89 11.81
CA GLN A 204 11.45 -6.52 13.12
C GLN A 204 10.91 -7.96 13.17
N TYR A 205 10.04 -8.34 12.26
CA TYR A 205 9.34 -9.63 12.28
C TYR A 205 9.69 -10.51 11.09
N THR A 206 10.10 -9.93 9.98
CA THR A 206 10.30 -10.63 8.71
C THR A 206 11.26 -9.88 7.81
N LYS A 207 11.90 -10.57 6.87
CA LYS A 207 12.64 -9.89 5.81
C LYS A 207 11.67 -9.18 4.88
N VAL A 208 11.85 -7.88 4.65
CA VAL A 208 10.98 -7.07 3.79
C VAL A 208 11.71 -6.69 2.51
N VAL A 209 11.07 -6.97 1.37
CA VAL A 209 11.54 -6.56 0.03
C VAL A 209 10.48 -5.66 -0.60
N PRO A 210 10.67 -4.33 -0.63
CA PRO A 210 9.72 -3.43 -1.26
C PRO A 210 9.69 -3.62 -2.78
N LEU A 211 8.49 -3.84 -3.34
CA LEU A 211 8.25 -3.95 -4.79
C LEU A 211 7.78 -2.63 -5.40
N GLY A 212 7.36 -1.67 -4.57
CA GLY A 212 6.84 -0.38 -5.01
C GLY A 212 5.32 -0.35 -5.19
N ARG A 213 4.84 0.76 -5.74
CA ARG A 213 3.41 1.08 -5.79
C ARG A 213 2.69 0.61 -7.05
N PHE A 214 3.41 0.16 -8.06
CA PHE A 214 2.85 -0.10 -9.39
C PHE A 214 2.66 -1.58 -9.72
N VAL A 215 2.80 -2.47 -8.73
CA VAL A 215 2.72 -3.92 -8.96
C VAL A 215 1.38 -4.32 -9.61
N LEU A 216 0.27 -3.75 -9.15
CA LEU A 216 -1.05 -4.02 -9.74
C LEU A 216 -1.13 -3.52 -11.20
N CYS A 217 -0.65 -2.29 -11.47
CA CYS A 217 -0.63 -1.77 -12.83
C CYS A 217 0.26 -2.61 -13.78
N GLU A 218 1.41 -3.06 -13.31
CA GLU A 218 2.28 -3.97 -14.07
C GLU A 218 1.57 -5.30 -14.37
N GLY A 219 0.72 -5.75 -13.47
CA GLY A 219 -0.09 -6.96 -13.66
C GLY A 219 -1.21 -6.82 -14.69
N LEU A 220 -1.55 -5.59 -15.08
CA LEU A 220 -2.54 -5.30 -16.13
C LEU A 220 -1.92 -5.24 -17.54
N ILE A 221 -0.62 -5.05 -17.67
CA ILE A 221 0.11 -5.07 -18.92
C ILE A 221 0.24 -6.53 -19.41
#